data_552e68f72827fb081a7b3c5da21e3015
#
_entry.id   552e68f72827fb081a7b3c5da21e3015
#
_cell.length_a   1.000
_cell.length_b   1.000
_cell.length_c   1.000
_cell.angle_alpha   90.00
_cell.angle_beta   90.00
_cell.angle_gamma   90.00
#
_symmetry.space_group_name_H-M   'P 1'
#
loop_
_entity.id
_entity.type
_entity.pdbx_description
1 polymer ?
#
loop_
_entity_poly.entity_id
_entity_poly.type
_entity_poly.pdbx_seq_one_letter_code
_entity_poly.pdbx_strand_id
1 'polypeptide(L)'
;MRQANILTLSKALQHLRGHTLSSFECYSSANKLTLPYHKGLNPPVWELGHIAWFQEYWIARNLQRSHGLASDLSQPRKASLLNEADAWFDSAKVAHSTRWDLRLLTPQKCIQYAQESLAQTLELLHNENEHSPALYFYWLVLQHEAMHLEASAYMAQSLRMPFKALWQQEDEIAENSQSTASILSMESL
;
A
#
# COMPACT_ATOMS: atom_id res chain seq x y z
N MET A 1 8.34 18.36 -13.33
CA MET A 1 7.29 17.45 -12.80
C MET A 1 7.16 16.29 -13.78
N ARG A 2 7.31 15.03 -13.37
CA ARG A 2 7.14 13.90 -14.29
C ARG A 2 5.67 13.86 -14.71
N GLN A 3 5.40 13.99 -16.00
CA GLN A 3 4.08 13.76 -16.57
C GLN A 3 3.88 12.24 -16.64
N ALA A 4 3.31 11.65 -15.60
CA ALA A 4 2.86 10.27 -15.72
C ALA A 4 1.43 10.29 -16.26
N ASN A 5 1.22 9.55 -17.32
CA ASN A 5 -0.09 9.23 -17.83
C ASN A 5 -0.92 8.58 -16.71
N ILE A 6 -2.19 8.97 -16.58
CA ILE A 6 -3.16 8.42 -15.61
C ILE A 6 -3.16 6.88 -15.63
N LEU A 7 -3.08 6.29 -16.82
CA LEU A 7 -3.01 4.83 -16.96
C LEU A 7 -1.77 4.23 -16.28
N THR A 8 -0.62 4.87 -16.43
CA THR A 8 0.63 4.43 -15.78
C THR A 8 0.54 4.54 -14.28
N LEU A 9 -0.03 5.64 -13.76
CA LEU A 9 -0.23 5.84 -12.34
C LEU A 9 -1.24 4.85 -11.75
N SER A 10 -2.33 4.57 -12.47
CA SER A 10 -3.31 3.54 -12.11
C SER A 10 -2.67 2.16 -11.99
N LYS A 11 -1.87 1.77 -12.99
CA LYS A 11 -1.13 0.49 -12.95
C LYS A 11 -0.14 0.44 -11.79
N ALA A 12 0.59 1.52 -11.53
CA ALA A 12 1.55 1.59 -10.43
C ALA A 12 0.86 1.42 -9.05
N LEU A 13 -0.29 2.06 -8.83
CA LEU A 13 -1.08 1.91 -7.59
C LEU A 13 -1.57 0.47 -7.40
N GLN A 14 -2.08 -0.15 -8.46
CA GLN A 14 -2.56 -1.54 -8.42
C GLN A 14 -1.41 -2.53 -8.15
N HIS A 15 -0.31 -2.36 -8.86
CA HIS A 15 0.87 -3.20 -8.73
C HIS A 15 1.46 -3.11 -7.32
N LEU A 16 1.65 -1.89 -6.81
CA LEU A 16 2.17 -1.67 -5.47
C LEU A 16 1.27 -2.28 -4.38
N ARG A 17 -0.07 -2.10 -4.48
CA ARG A 17 -1.02 -2.75 -3.57
C ARG A 17 -0.94 -4.27 -3.64
N GLY A 18 -0.73 -4.86 -4.81
CA GLY A 18 -0.48 -6.29 -4.96
C GLY A 18 0.74 -6.72 -4.14
N HIS A 19 1.86 -5.99 -4.23
CA HIS A 19 3.05 -6.24 -3.43
C HIS A 19 2.81 -6.08 -1.93
N THR A 20 2.07 -5.04 -1.51
CA THR A 20 1.71 -4.81 -0.11
C THR A 20 0.90 -5.97 0.46
N LEU A 21 -0.11 -6.46 -0.28
CA LEU A 21 -0.93 -7.60 0.15
C LEU A 21 -0.14 -8.90 0.19
N SER A 22 0.75 -9.15 -0.78
CA SER A 22 1.62 -10.32 -0.77
C SER A 22 2.64 -10.28 0.37
N SER A 23 3.17 -9.10 0.70
CA SER A 23 4.00 -8.90 1.88
C SER A 23 3.24 -9.23 3.16
N PHE A 24 2.01 -8.74 3.29
CA PHE A 24 1.15 -9.03 4.43
C PHE A 24 0.86 -10.54 4.57
N GLU A 25 0.64 -11.24 3.45
CA GLU A 25 0.46 -12.70 3.45
C GLU A 25 1.70 -13.46 3.91
N CYS A 26 2.91 -12.97 3.62
CA CYS A 26 4.14 -13.55 4.18
C CYS A 26 4.14 -13.52 5.71
N TYR A 27 3.68 -12.42 6.33
CA TYR A 27 3.55 -12.34 7.80
C TYR A 27 2.47 -13.28 8.32
N SER A 28 1.34 -13.39 7.63
CA SER A 28 0.24 -14.29 7.95
C SER A 28 0.70 -15.74 7.95
N SER A 29 1.33 -16.17 6.86
CA SER A 29 1.84 -17.53 6.68
C SER A 29 2.93 -17.92 7.67
N ALA A 30 3.73 -16.93 8.11
CA ALA A 30 4.76 -17.11 9.13
C ALA A 30 4.24 -17.04 10.58
N ASN A 31 2.93 -16.87 10.80
CA ASN A 31 2.33 -16.64 12.13
C ASN A 31 2.92 -15.40 12.82
N LYS A 32 3.20 -14.31 12.07
CA LYS A 32 3.81 -13.07 12.55
C LYS A 32 2.87 -11.86 12.49
N LEU A 33 1.55 -12.07 12.42
CA LEU A 33 0.59 -10.95 12.50
C LEU A 33 0.50 -10.37 13.92
N THR A 34 0.80 -11.16 14.93
CA THR A 34 0.94 -10.70 16.32
C THR A 34 2.40 -10.74 16.72
N LEU A 35 2.94 -9.58 17.08
CA LEU A 35 4.33 -9.39 17.48
C LEU A 35 4.39 -8.85 18.90
N PRO A 36 5.41 -9.21 19.70
CA PRO A 36 5.74 -8.48 20.91
C PRO A 36 6.06 -7.02 20.60
N TYR A 37 5.78 -6.13 21.55
CA TYR A 37 6.16 -4.73 21.39
C TYR A 37 7.65 -4.57 21.05
N HIS A 38 7.93 -3.78 20.05
CA HIS A 38 9.28 -3.43 19.63
C HIS A 38 9.31 -1.99 19.11
N LYS A 39 10.23 -1.16 19.61
CA LYS A 39 10.31 0.27 19.30
C LYS A 39 10.53 0.62 17.82
N GLY A 40 11.07 -0.30 17.06
CA GLY A 40 11.40 -0.10 15.63
C GLY A 40 10.50 -0.88 14.66
N LEU A 41 9.43 -1.50 15.15
CA LEU A 41 8.48 -2.26 14.32
C LEU A 41 7.08 -1.75 14.56
N ASN A 42 6.15 -2.12 13.69
CA ASN A 42 4.70 -1.96 13.88
C ASN A 42 3.99 -3.31 13.76
N PRO A 43 2.82 -3.50 14.37
CA PRO A 43 2.01 -4.68 14.10
C PRO A 43 1.62 -4.72 12.60
N PRO A 44 1.80 -5.84 11.88
CA PRO A 44 1.51 -5.91 10.45
C PRO A 44 0.06 -5.53 10.09
N VAL A 45 -0.91 -5.88 10.93
CA VAL A 45 -2.32 -5.48 10.74
C VAL A 45 -2.48 -3.96 10.84
N TRP A 46 -1.75 -3.32 11.77
CA TRP A 46 -1.76 -1.86 11.88
C TRP A 46 -1.13 -1.21 10.65
N GLU A 47 0.01 -1.72 10.17
CA GLU A 47 0.69 -1.23 8.96
C GLU A 47 -0.24 -1.25 7.73
N LEU A 48 -0.88 -2.39 7.46
CA LEU A 48 -1.81 -2.50 6.33
C LEU A 48 -3.00 -1.54 6.46
N GLY A 49 -3.56 -1.43 7.66
CA GLY A 49 -4.65 -0.49 7.93
C GLY A 49 -4.24 0.97 7.79
N HIS A 50 -3.03 1.32 8.23
CA HIS A 50 -2.47 2.67 8.09
C HIS A 50 -2.24 3.06 6.62
N ILE A 51 -1.71 2.15 5.81
CA ILE A 51 -1.54 2.36 4.36
C ILE A 51 -2.91 2.62 3.70
N ALA A 52 -3.92 1.79 4.00
CA ALA A 52 -5.26 1.94 3.46
C ALA A 52 -5.92 3.26 3.92
N TRP A 53 -5.81 3.58 5.20
CA TRP A 53 -6.30 4.82 5.79
C TRP A 53 -5.63 6.05 5.18
N PHE A 54 -4.32 6.05 5.00
CA PHE A 54 -3.59 7.17 4.41
C PHE A 54 -4.05 7.42 2.98
N GLN A 55 -4.21 6.36 2.19
CA GLN A 55 -4.72 6.47 0.82
C GLN A 55 -6.14 7.04 0.80
N GLU A 56 -7.05 6.51 1.60
CA GLU A 56 -8.43 7.00 1.70
C GLU A 56 -8.48 8.46 2.16
N TYR A 57 -7.73 8.81 3.21
CA TYR A 57 -7.68 10.14 3.82
C TYR A 57 -7.27 11.22 2.81
N TRP A 58 -6.24 10.95 2.01
CA TRP A 58 -5.69 11.92 1.07
C TRP A 58 -6.40 11.92 -0.29
N ILE A 59 -7.10 10.85 -0.67
CA ILE A 59 -7.80 10.75 -1.95
C ILE A 59 -9.32 10.89 -1.77
N ALA A 60 -9.99 9.85 -1.33
CA ALA A 60 -11.46 9.79 -1.35
C ALA A 60 -12.12 10.75 -0.37
N ARG A 61 -11.51 10.98 0.79
CA ARG A 61 -12.01 11.86 1.84
C ARG A 61 -11.58 13.32 1.67
N ASN A 62 -10.63 13.60 0.78
CA ASN A 62 -10.07 14.93 0.59
C ASN A 62 -10.94 15.80 -0.33
N LEU A 63 -11.75 16.69 0.26
CA LEU A 63 -12.57 17.64 -0.49
C LEU A 63 -11.78 18.69 -1.24
N GLN A 64 -10.53 18.93 -0.83
CA GLN A 64 -9.62 19.91 -1.44
C GLN A 64 -8.68 19.31 -2.50
N ARG A 65 -8.85 18.01 -2.85
CA ARG A 65 -7.93 17.31 -3.73
C ARG A 65 -7.66 18.04 -5.05
N SER A 66 -8.69 18.64 -5.65
CA SER A 66 -8.57 19.39 -6.91
C SER A 66 -7.66 20.60 -6.86
N HIS A 67 -7.31 21.09 -5.66
CA HIS A 67 -6.39 22.22 -5.48
C HIS A 67 -4.91 21.79 -5.40
N GLY A 68 -4.60 20.50 -5.38
CA GLY A 68 -3.24 19.98 -5.30
C GLY A 68 -2.46 20.56 -4.12
N LEU A 69 -1.29 21.11 -4.37
CA LEU A 69 -0.44 21.73 -3.35
C LEU A 69 -1.07 22.97 -2.67
N ALA A 70 -2.06 23.60 -3.29
CA ALA A 70 -2.79 24.75 -2.73
C ALA A 70 -3.97 24.32 -1.86
N SER A 71 -4.12 23.03 -1.56
CA SER A 71 -5.19 22.51 -0.69
C SER A 71 -5.11 23.09 0.71
N ASP A 72 -6.24 23.54 1.24
CA ASP A 72 -6.39 23.88 2.65
C ASP A 72 -6.54 22.58 3.47
N LEU A 73 -5.48 22.22 4.18
CA LEU A 73 -5.41 20.99 4.97
C LEU A 73 -6.24 21.04 6.26
N SER A 74 -6.72 22.23 6.67
CA SER A 74 -7.59 22.41 7.83
C SER A 74 -9.05 22.04 7.54
N GLN A 75 -9.41 21.91 6.27
CA GLN A 75 -10.78 21.53 5.89
C GLN A 75 -11.12 20.11 6.34
N PRO A 76 -12.36 19.90 6.79
CA PRO A 76 -12.80 18.60 7.26
C PRO A 76 -12.71 17.55 6.13
N ARG A 77 -12.45 16.32 6.53
CA ARG A 77 -12.48 15.17 5.64
C ARG A 77 -13.88 14.56 5.57
N LYS A 78 -14.21 13.92 4.45
CA LYS A 78 -15.42 13.08 4.38
C LYS A 78 -15.32 11.94 5.40
N ALA A 79 -16.46 11.33 5.74
CA ALA A 79 -16.48 10.11 6.54
C ALA A 79 -15.62 9.01 5.90
N SER A 80 -14.97 8.22 6.74
CA SER A 80 -14.21 7.05 6.31
C SER A 80 -15.13 5.86 6.03
N LEU A 81 -14.66 4.92 5.22
CA LEU A 81 -15.26 3.58 5.09
C LEU A 81 -15.33 2.84 6.43
N LEU A 82 -14.39 3.14 7.33
CA LEU A 82 -14.36 2.64 8.70
C LEU A 82 -14.57 3.79 9.70
N ASN A 83 -15.63 3.71 10.50
CA ASN A 83 -15.97 4.76 11.46
C ASN A 83 -14.84 5.15 12.42
N GLU A 84 -14.00 4.21 12.82
CA GLU A 84 -12.92 4.41 13.80
C GLU A 84 -11.53 4.51 13.17
N ALA A 85 -11.43 4.59 11.83
CA ALA A 85 -10.16 4.56 11.10
C ALA A 85 -9.18 5.65 11.57
N ASP A 86 -9.67 6.87 11.81
CA ASP A 86 -8.84 7.98 12.30
C ASP A 86 -8.30 7.74 13.72
N ALA A 87 -9.07 7.03 14.56
CA ALA A 87 -8.65 6.68 15.92
C ALA A 87 -7.66 5.51 15.94
N TRP A 88 -7.66 4.67 14.92
CA TRP A 88 -6.80 3.49 14.86
C TRP A 88 -5.53 3.72 14.04
N PHE A 89 -5.62 4.45 12.93
CA PHE A 89 -4.58 4.44 11.90
C PHE A 89 -3.91 5.80 11.66
N ASP A 90 -4.39 6.90 12.26
CA ASP A 90 -3.73 8.20 12.16
C ASP A 90 -2.44 8.21 12.99
N SER A 91 -1.30 8.00 12.33
CA SER A 91 0.01 7.94 13.00
C SER A 91 0.41 9.23 13.71
N ALA A 92 -0.23 10.37 13.39
CA ALA A 92 0.00 11.64 14.08
C ALA A 92 -0.73 11.71 15.44
N LYS A 93 -1.78 10.90 15.62
CA LYS A 93 -2.60 10.85 16.84
C LYS A 93 -2.39 9.59 17.65
N VAL A 94 -2.12 8.47 16.99
CA VAL A 94 -1.93 7.16 17.62
C VAL A 94 -0.47 6.99 18.00
N ALA A 95 -0.17 7.08 19.29
CA ALA A 95 1.19 6.87 19.81
C ALA A 95 1.70 5.46 19.39
N HIS A 96 2.99 5.37 19.05
CA HIS A 96 3.58 4.11 18.61
C HIS A 96 3.35 2.96 19.59
N SER A 97 3.56 3.20 20.89
CA SER A 97 3.40 2.18 21.93
C SER A 97 1.98 1.64 22.08
N THR A 98 0.95 2.41 21.72
CA THR A 98 -0.45 2.00 21.86
C THR A 98 -0.98 1.19 20.68
N ARG A 99 -0.22 1.08 19.58
CA ARG A 99 -0.63 0.33 18.38
C ARG A 99 -0.84 -1.17 18.63
N TRP A 100 -0.22 -1.71 19.67
CA TRP A 100 -0.37 -3.10 20.13
C TRP A 100 -1.63 -3.34 20.97
N ASP A 101 -2.18 -2.29 21.59
CA ASP A 101 -3.33 -2.37 22.50
C ASP A 101 -4.65 -2.11 21.77
N LEU A 102 -4.58 -1.66 20.51
CA LEU A 102 -5.77 -1.38 19.72
C LEU A 102 -6.52 -2.66 19.35
N ARG A 103 -7.84 -2.63 19.48
CA ARG A 103 -8.72 -3.67 18.93
C ARG A 103 -8.85 -3.46 17.43
N LEU A 104 -7.79 -3.79 16.71
CA LEU A 104 -7.75 -3.65 15.28
C LEU A 104 -8.73 -4.59 14.57
N LEU A 105 -8.91 -4.35 13.28
CA LEU A 105 -9.66 -5.24 12.39
C LEU A 105 -9.07 -6.65 12.39
N THR A 106 -9.91 -7.63 12.08
CA THR A 106 -9.36 -8.93 11.68
C THR A 106 -8.52 -8.77 10.42
N PRO A 107 -7.53 -9.65 10.17
CA PRO A 107 -6.71 -9.59 8.95
C PRO A 107 -7.55 -9.49 7.68
N GLN A 108 -8.62 -10.26 7.56
CA GLN A 108 -9.54 -10.28 6.41
C GLN A 108 -10.25 -8.94 6.21
N LYS A 109 -10.74 -8.32 7.28
CA LYS A 109 -11.37 -6.99 7.21
C LYS A 109 -10.36 -5.90 6.86
N CYS A 110 -9.12 -6.05 7.32
CA CYS A 110 -8.04 -5.11 6.98
C CYS A 110 -7.68 -5.20 5.49
N ILE A 111 -7.59 -6.42 4.93
CA ILE A 111 -7.40 -6.65 3.50
C ILE A 111 -8.58 -6.05 2.70
N GLN A 112 -9.82 -6.30 3.14
CA GLN A 112 -11.01 -5.74 2.50
C GLN A 112 -10.95 -4.21 2.48
N TYR A 113 -10.64 -3.57 3.61
CA TYR A 113 -10.49 -2.12 3.69
C TYR A 113 -9.41 -1.59 2.73
N ALA A 114 -8.28 -2.28 2.65
CA ALA A 114 -7.20 -1.93 1.74
C ALA A 114 -7.61 -2.04 0.26
N GLN A 115 -8.41 -3.04 -0.10
CA GLN A 115 -8.95 -3.22 -1.45
C GLN A 115 -10.01 -2.19 -1.79
N GLU A 116 -10.94 -1.89 -0.88
CA GLU A 116 -11.99 -0.89 -1.07
C GLU A 116 -11.42 0.53 -1.20
N SER A 117 -10.43 0.89 -0.39
CA SER A 117 -9.76 2.19 -0.50
C SER A 117 -9.02 2.35 -1.83
N LEU A 118 -8.39 1.28 -2.33
CA LEU A 118 -7.78 1.29 -3.67
C LEU A 118 -8.83 1.43 -4.77
N ALA A 119 -9.94 0.69 -4.68
CA ALA A 119 -11.00 0.76 -5.69
C ALA A 119 -11.57 2.18 -5.83
N GLN A 120 -11.87 2.85 -4.70
CA GLN A 120 -12.29 4.26 -4.70
C GLN A 120 -11.22 5.18 -5.30
N THR A 121 -9.95 4.94 -4.98
CA THR A 121 -8.83 5.72 -5.53
C THR A 121 -8.75 5.61 -7.04
N LEU A 122 -8.87 4.40 -7.58
CA LEU A 122 -8.80 4.16 -9.02
C LEU A 122 -10.01 4.75 -9.77
N GLU A 123 -11.21 4.66 -9.20
CA GLU A 123 -12.41 5.28 -9.74
C GLU A 123 -12.24 6.80 -9.84
N LEU A 124 -11.77 7.44 -8.77
CA LEU A 124 -11.51 8.88 -8.75
C LEU A 124 -10.40 9.29 -9.72
N LEU A 125 -9.34 8.49 -9.82
CA LEU A 125 -8.23 8.73 -10.75
C LEU A 125 -8.68 8.64 -12.21
N HIS A 126 -9.56 7.70 -12.53
CA HIS A 126 -10.13 7.56 -13.88
C HIS A 126 -10.87 8.83 -14.36
N ASN A 127 -11.46 9.57 -13.44
CA ASN A 127 -12.19 10.81 -13.71
C ASN A 127 -11.29 12.07 -13.71
N GLU A 128 -9.99 11.94 -13.43
CA GLU A 128 -9.03 13.05 -13.50
C GLU A 128 -8.51 13.23 -14.93
N ASN A 129 -7.96 14.41 -15.22
CA ASN A 129 -7.20 14.66 -16.44
C ASN A 129 -5.69 14.72 -16.13
N GLU A 130 -4.86 14.56 -17.16
CA GLU A 130 -3.39 14.49 -17.02
C GLU A 130 -2.73 15.77 -16.48
N HIS A 131 -3.45 16.88 -16.47
CA HIS A 131 -2.98 18.16 -15.93
C HIS A 131 -3.63 18.50 -14.58
N SER A 132 -4.44 17.61 -14.02
CA SER A 132 -5.14 17.84 -12.76
C SER A 132 -4.15 18.06 -11.61
N PRO A 133 -4.27 19.17 -10.85
CA PRO A 133 -3.48 19.36 -9.64
C PRO A 133 -3.69 18.24 -8.60
N ALA A 134 -4.84 17.56 -8.66
CA ALA A 134 -5.16 16.42 -7.79
C ALA A 134 -4.16 15.28 -7.91
N LEU A 135 -3.47 15.13 -9.05
CA LEU A 135 -2.46 14.08 -9.27
C LEU A 135 -1.33 14.12 -8.24
N TYR A 136 -1.10 15.28 -7.61
CA TYR A 136 -0.18 15.39 -6.48
C TYR A 136 -0.49 14.38 -5.38
N PHE A 137 -1.74 14.22 -5.00
CA PHE A 137 -2.15 13.32 -3.92
C PHE A 137 -2.04 11.85 -4.31
N TYR A 138 -2.28 11.50 -5.57
CA TYR A 138 -2.08 10.13 -6.06
C TYR A 138 -0.60 9.72 -6.04
N TRP A 139 0.30 10.64 -6.37
CA TRP A 139 1.74 10.43 -6.20
C TRP A 139 2.14 10.33 -4.73
N LEU A 140 1.55 11.15 -3.87
CA LEU A 140 1.81 11.14 -2.44
C LEU A 140 1.48 9.76 -1.84
N VAL A 141 0.30 9.23 -2.12
CA VAL A 141 -0.12 7.93 -1.57
C VAL A 141 0.66 6.77 -2.18
N LEU A 142 1.03 6.84 -3.45
CA LEU A 142 1.90 5.84 -4.07
C LEU A 142 3.27 5.79 -3.38
N GLN A 143 3.90 6.93 -3.15
CA GLN A 143 5.20 7.00 -2.47
C GLN A 143 5.10 6.56 -1.01
N HIS A 144 4.03 6.92 -0.31
CA HIS A 144 3.80 6.51 1.06
C HIS A 144 3.67 4.98 1.18
N GLU A 145 2.89 4.35 0.30
CA GLU A 145 2.75 2.88 0.29
C GLU A 145 4.08 2.19 -0.06
N ALA A 146 4.84 2.72 -1.03
CA ALA A 146 6.16 2.19 -1.38
C ALA A 146 7.14 2.23 -0.20
N MET A 147 7.15 3.32 0.56
CA MET A 147 7.96 3.46 1.78
C MET A 147 7.58 2.41 2.84
N HIS A 148 6.28 2.15 3.03
CA HIS A 148 5.82 1.13 3.96
C HIS A 148 6.10 -0.30 3.48
N LEU A 149 6.09 -0.55 2.18
CA LEU A 149 6.51 -1.83 1.62
C LEU A 149 8.01 -2.08 1.86
N GLU A 150 8.85 -1.06 1.68
CA GLU A 150 10.27 -1.13 2.03
C GLU A 150 10.47 -1.38 3.54
N ALA A 151 9.72 -0.66 4.39
CA ALA A 151 9.72 -0.88 5.83
C ALA A 151 9.32 -2.31 6.19
N SER A 152 8.31 -2.88 5.53
CA SER A 152 7.89 -4.26 5.70
C SER A 152 9.03 -5.25 5.39
N ALA A 153 9.83 -5.00 4.35
CA ALA A 153 10.95 -5.87 3.99
C ALA A 153 12.00 -5.94 5.10
N TYR A 154 12.46 -4.81 5.65
CA TYR A 154 13.45 -4.87 6.72
C TYR A 154 12.86 -5.27 8.09
N MET A 155 11.55 -5.05 8.33
CA MET A 155 10.86 -5.66 9.46
C MET A 155 10.91 -7.19 9.40
N ALA A 156 10.59 -7.77 8.23
CA ALA A 156 10.67 -9.22 8.01
C ALA A 156 12.10 -9.74 8.26
N GLN A 157 13.11 -9.02 7.78
CA GLN A 157 14.51 -9.35 8.04
C GLN A 157 14.83 -9.33 9.55
N SER A 158 14.37 -8.32 10.27
CA SER A 158 14.55 -8.21 11.73
C SER A 158 13.89 -9.36 12.48
N LEU A 159 12.78 -9.88 11.96
CA LEU A 159 12.04 -11.03 12.50
C LEU A 159 12.60 -12.38 12.00
N ARG A 160 13.69 -12.39 11.22
CA ARG A 160 14.30 -13.56 10.58
C ARG A 160 13.28 -14.37 9.76
N MET A 161 12.39 -13.67 9.09
CA MET A 161 11.42 -14.29 8.18
C MET A 161 12.05 -14.46 6.81
N PRO A 162 11.75 -15.58 6.09
CA PRO A 162 12.03 -15.67 4.67
C PRO A 162 11.13 -14.67 3.94
N PHE A 163 11.70 -13.57 3.51
CA PHE A 163 11.01 -12.54 2.76
C PHE A 163 11.61 -12.49 1.36
N LYS A 164 10.90 -13.04 0.39
CA LYS A 164 11.22 -12.82 -1.01
C LYS A 164 10.54 -11.52 -1.44
N ALA A 165 11.34 -10.54 -1.78
CA ALA A 165 10.82 -9.35 -2.43
C ALA A 165 10.18 -9.76 -3.77
N LEU A 166 8.97 -9.25 -4.04
CA LEU A 166 8.20 -9.70 -5.21
C LEU A 166 8.87 -9.36 -6.54
N TRP A 167 9.70 -8.31 -6.59
CA TRP A 167 10.56 -8.05 -7.75
C TRP A 167 11.57 -9.17 -8.03
N GLN A 168 12.00 -9.93 -7.01
CA GLN A 168 12.84 -11.11 -7.20
C GLN A 168 12.05 -12.29 -7.80
N GLN A 169 10.74 -12.37 -7.59
CA GLN A 169 9.88 -13.39 -8.22
C GLN A 169 9.63 -13.06 -9.70
N GLU A 170 9.49 -11.79 -10.06
CA GLU A 170 9.34 -11.36 -11.45
C GLU A 170 10.62 -11.66 -12.26
N ASP A 171 11.80 -11.41 -11.69
CA ASP A 171 13.07 -11.74 -12.31
C ASP A 171 13.23 -13.27 -12.50
N GLU A 172 12.91 -14.08 -11.47
CA GLU A 172 12.94 -15.55 -11.57
C GLU A 172 11.96 -16.09 -12.65
N ILE A 173 10.77 -15.47 -12.78
CA ILE A 173 9.78 -15.84 -13.81
C ILE A 173 10.29 -15.43 -15.20
N ALA A 174 10.90 -14.26 -15.34
CA ALA A 174 11.45 -13.78 -16.61
C ALA A 174 12.63 -14.62 -17.04
N GLU A 175 13.55 -14.97 -16.15
CA GLU A 175 14.70 -15.85 -16.44
C GLU A 175 14.26 -17.27 -16.79
N ASN A 176 13.30 -17.86 -16.08
CA ASN A 176 12.74 -19.17 -16.38
C ASN A 176 12.01 -19.20 -17.73
N SER A 177 11.29 -18.12 -18.08
CA SER A 177 10.61 -18.00 -19.37
C SER A 177 11.61 -17.93 -20.53
N GLN A 178 12.72 -17.21 -20.37
CA GLN A 178 13.78 -17.12 -21.36
C GLN A 178 14.54 -18.45 -21.52
N SER A 179 14.80 -19.15 -20.43
CA SER A 179 15.44 -20.47 -20.42
C SER A 179 14.58 -21.51 -21.14
N THR A 180 13.26 -21.51 -20.88
CA THR A 180 12.32 -22.43 -21.56
C THR A 180 12.21 -22.15 -23.04
N ALA A 181 12.18 -20.88 -23.46
CA ALA A 181 12.17 -20.49 -24.86
C ALA A 181 13.46 -20.90 -25.60
N SER A 182 14.62 -20.82 -24.95
CA SER A 182 15.91 -21.24 -25.48
C SER A 182 16.00 -22.75 -25.68
N ILE A 183 15.45 -23.55 -24.76
CA ILE A 183 15.42 -25.02 -24.85
C ILE A 183 14.51 -25.45 -26.02
N LEU A 184 13.30 -24.84 -26.16
CA LEU A 184 12.39 -25.16 -27.24
C LEU A 184 12.93 -24.79 -28.63
N SER A 185 13.81 -23.78 -28.73
CA SER A 185 14.47 -23.41 -30.00
C SER A 185 15.63 -24.36 -30.38
N MET A 186 16.21 -25.06 -29.43
CA MET A 186 17.30 -26.05 -29.68
C MET A 186 16.74 -27.44 -30.06
N GLU A 187 15.50 -27.78 -29.71
CA GLU A 187 14.87 -29.05 -30.09
C GLU A 187 14.23 -29.02 -31.49
N SER A 188 14.19 -27.87 -32.15
CA SER A 188 13.62 -27.69 -33.50
C SER A 188 14.67 -27.57 -34.62
N LEU A 189 15.89 -27.96 -34.41
CA LEU A 189 16.98 -28.09 -35.36
C LEU A 189 17.40 -29.57 -35.51
#